data_1d9ac5ed40e142e62bd0b18de1e564a0
#
_entry.id   1d9ac5ed40e142e62bd0b18de1e564a0
#
_cell.length_a   1.000
_cell.length_b   1.000
_cell.length_c   1.000
_cell.angle_alpha   90.00
_cell.angle_beta   90.00
_cell.angle_gamma   90.00
#
_symmetry.space_group_name_H-M   'P 1'
#
loop_
_entity.id
_entity.type
_entity.pdbx_description
1 polymer ?
#
loop_
_entity_poly.entity_id
_entity_poly.type
_entity_poly.pdbx_seq_one_letter_code
_entity_poly.pdbx_strand_id
1 'polypeptide(L)'
;PTLDIGLIEAPSKRSGLTSEICRADELLVICAPDYPLAGLAEVTPKALVDYEYISREPGSATREVTEAYFLKHKVSPDSLKMQMELGSPEALKGVVATGLGFAIMASVAVESEVQQGQLVAIPLKPRLKRSVHLIYQQDRFRSRLADTFIKFAKIKLREIAV
;
A
#
# COMPACT_ATOMS: atom_id res chain seq x y z
N PRO A 1 9.74 22.12 14.52
CA PRO A 1 8.96 21.17 13.74
C PRO A 1 8.41 21.84 12.52
N THR A 2 8.50 21.17 11.40
CA THR A 2 8.13 21.72 10.09
C THR A 2 6.71 21.32 9.67
N LEU A 3 6.09 20.36 10.38
CA LEU A 3 4.76 19.84 10.07
C LEU A 3 3.90 19.80 11.35
N ASP A 4 2.62 20.16 11.23
CA ASP A 4 1.63 20.09 12.31
C ASP A 4 0.83 18.78 12.27
N ILE A 5 0.64 18.21 11.08
CA ILE A 5 -0.21 17.05 10.80
C ILE A 5 0.50 16.15 9.77
N GLY A 6 0.36 14.84 9.91
CA GLY A 6 0.83 13.86 8.92
C GLY A 6 -0.17 12.75 8.70
N LEU A 7 -0.12 12.16 7.50
CA LEU A 7 -0.79 10.89 7.18
C LEU A 7 0.29 9.82 7.00
N ILE A 8 0.14 8.70 7.70
CA ILE A 8 1.08 7.57 7.64
C ILE A 8 0.34 6.26 7.50
N GLU A 9 1.01 5.28 6.89
CA GLU A 9 0.44 3.96 6.55
C GLU A 9 0.70 2.90 7.64
N ALA A 10 1.18 3.33 8.82
CA ALA A 10 1.40 2.48 9.99
C ALA A 10 1.24 3.31 11.27
N PRO A 11 0.88 2.71 12.41
CA PRO A 11 0.78 3.45 13.67
C PRO A 11 2.14 4.01 14.09
N SER A 12 2.18 5.28 14.47
CA SER A 12 3.39 5.86 15.09
C SER A 12 3.58 5.34 16.51
N LYS A 13 4.80 4.88 16.82
CA LYS A 13 5.20 4.48 18.17
C LYS A 13 5.91 5.61 18.92
N ARG A 14 6.00 6.82 18.34
CA ARG A 14 6.67 7.95 19.00
C ARG A 14 5.80 8.52 20.12
N SER A 15 6.37 8.68 21.30
CA SER A 15 5.74 9.40 22.41
C SER A 15 5.45 10.85 22.01
N GLY A 16 4.35 11.43 22.51
CA GLY A 16 3.93 12.80 22.21
C GLY A 16 3.22 12.99 20.87
N LEU A 17 2.96 11.91 20.11
CA LEU A 17 2.11 11.94 18.93
C LEU A 17 0.78 11.20 19.20
N THR A 18 -0.31 11.86 18.83
CA THR A 18 -1.61 11.19 18.66
C THR A 18 -1.62 10.52 17.30
N SER A 19 -2.05 9.25 17.26
CA SER A 19 -2.19 8.46 16.03
C SER A 19 -3.61 7.90 15.99
N GLU A 20 -4.40 8.33 15.02
CA GLU A 20 -5.79 7.91 14.85
C GLU A 20 -6.00 7.25 13.50
N ILE A 21 -6.65 6.08 13.49
CA ILE A 21 -7.01 5.39 12.24
C ILE A 21 -8.06 6.21 11.52
N CYS A 22 -7.76 6.59 10.28
CA CYS A 22 -8.68 7.37 9.44
C CYS A 22 -9.32 6.51 8.34
N ARG A 23 -8.61 5.48 7.87
CA ARG A 23 -9.04 4.65 6.76
C ARG A 23 -8.41 3.26 6.83
N ALA A 24 -9.17 2.24 6.43
CA ALA A 24 -8.61 0.97 6.03
C ALA A 24 -8.23 1.02 4.54
N ASP A 25 -7.16 0.32 4.16
CA ASP A 25 -6.69 0.18 2.80
C ASP A 25 -6.33 -1.29 2.55
N GLU A 26 -6.48 -1.74 1.32
CA GLU A 26 -6.11 -3.10 0.91
C GLU A 26 -4.94 -3.04 -0.07
N LEU A 27 -3.97 -3.91 0.15
CA LEU A 27 -2.88 -4.12 -0.79
C LEU A 27 -3.23 -5.29 -1.70
N LEU A 28 -3.18 -5.06 -3.00
CA LEU A 28 -3.51 -6.02 -4.05
C LEU A 28 -2.28 -6.37 -4.86
N VAL A 29 -2.23 -7.58 -5.38
CA VAL A 29 -1.32 -7.93 -6.46
C VAL A 29 -1.80 -7.24 -7.72
N ILE A 30 -0.89 -6.59 -8.45
CA ILE A 30 -1.15 -5.99 -9.75
C ILE A 30 -0.27 -6.63 -10.81
N CYS A 31 -0.81 -6.80 -12.00
CA CYS A 31 -0.08 -7.31 -13.17
C CYS A 31 -0.69 -6.79 -14.48
N ALA A 32 -0.01 -7.01 -15.59
CA ALA A 32 -0.57 -6.75 -16.92
C ALA A 32 -1.76 -7.68 -17.22
N PRO A 33 -2.71 -7.29 -18.09
CA PRO A 33 -3.89 -8.09 -18.41
C PRO A 33 -3.59 -9.45 -19.06
N ASP A 34 -2.46 -9.58 -19.73
CA ASP A 34 -1.97 -10.79 -20.37
C ASP A 34 -0.97 -11.60 -19.52
N TYR A 35 -0.68 -11.12 -18.30
CA TYR A 35 0.21 -11.81 -17.38
C TYR A 35 -0.46 -13.06 -16.79
N PRO A 36 0.28 -14.18 -16.53
CA PRO A 36 -0.32 -15.44 -16.05
C PRO A 36 -1.17 -15.34 -14.78
N LEU A 37 -0.95 -14.34 -13.95
CA LEU A 37 -1.75 -14.11 -12.74
C LEU A 37 -3.12 -13.47 -13.02
N ALA A 38 -3.30 -12.79 -14.15
CA ALA A 38 -4.47 -11.94 -14.43
C ALA A 38 -5.81 -12.69 -14.41
N GLY A 39 -5.80 -14.00 -14.71
CA GLY A 39 -7.00 -14.84 -14.69
C GLY A 39 -7.40 -15.37 -13.32
N LEU A 40 -6.63 -15.09 -12.26
CA LEU A 40 -6.89 -15.61 -10.93
C LEU A 40 -7.87 -14.73 -10.15
N ALA A 41 -8.85 -15.34 -9.47
CA ALA A 41 -9.77 -14.63 -8.60
C ALA A 41 -9.10 -14.17 -7.29
N GLU A 42 -8.08 -14.87 -6.82
CA GLU A 42 -7.27 -14.57 -5.64
C GLU A 42 -5.94 -15.32 -5.72
N VAL A 43 -4.91 -14.84 -5.02
CA VAL A 43 -3.58 -15.46 -5.03
C VAL A 43 -2.98 -15.58 -3.63
N THR A 44 -2.33 -16.71 -3.34
CA THR A 44 -1.66 -16.92 -2.05
C THR A 44 -0.20 -16.44 -2.10
N PRO A 45 0.40 -16.03 -0.95
CA PRO A 45 1.81 -15.67 -0.89
C PRO A 45 2.74 -16.76 -1.47
N LYS A 46 2.42 -18.02 -1.20
CA LYS A 46 3.22 -19.15 -1.65
C LYS A 46 3.20 -19.30 -3.18
N ALA A 47 2.08 -19.04 -3.83
CA ALA A 47 1.98 -19.12 -5.28
C ALA A 47 2.78 -18.02 -5.98
N LEU A 48 2.99 -16.86 -5.32
CA LEU A 48 3.72 -15.74 -5.91
C LEU A 48 5.22 -15.98 -6.07
N VAL A 49 5.79 -16.98 -5.40
CA VAL A 49 7.23 -17.34 -5.48
C VAL A 49 7.63 -17.78 -6.90
N ASP A 50 6.68 -18.29 -7.66
CA ASP A 50 6.93 -18.78 -9.03
C ASP A 50 6.94 -17.68 -10.10
N TYR A 51 6.55 -16.43 -9.73
CA TYR A 51 6.40 -15.32 -10.66
C TYR A 51 7.42 -14.22 -10.41
N GLU A 52 7.70 -13.44 -11.46
CA GLU A 52 8.64 -12.32 -11.41
C GLU A 52 8.06 -11.17 -10.59
N TYR A 53 8.81 -10.68 -9.61
CA TYR A 53 8.38 -9.66 -8.65
C TYR A 53 9.08 -8.33 -8.88
N ILE A 54 8.30 -7.26 -8.94
CA ILE A 54 8.77 -5.88 -9.01
C ILE A 54 8.45 -5.21 -7.68
N SER A 55 9.48 -4.86 -6.93
CA SER A 55 9.37 -4.34 -5.57
C SER A 55 9.47 -2.82 -5.50
N ARG A 56 9.02 -2.28 -4.39
CA ARG A 56 9.36 -0.92 -3.98
C ARG A 56 10.78 -0.90 -3.37
N GLU A 57 11.34 0.28 -3.32
CA GLU A 57 12.64 0.58 -2.70
C GLU A 57 12.68 0.24 -1.20
N PRO A 58 13.87 -0.01 -0.62
CA PRO A 58 14.05 -0.14 0.82
C PRO A 58 13.57 1.11 1.57
N GLY A 59 12.85 0.92 2.69
CA GLY A 59 12.25 2.01 3.47
C GLY A 59 10.85 2.42 3.01
N SER A 60 10.32 1.84 1.93
CA SER A 60 8.91 1.99 1.55
C SER A 60 8.00 1.29 2.56
N ALA A 61 7.03 1.99 3.11
CA ALA A 61 6.03 1.40 4.01
C ALA A 61 5.25 0.25 3.34
N THR A 62 4.96 0.36 2.05
CA THR A 62 4.31 -0.72 1.28
C THR A 62 5.20 -1.96 1.24
N ARG A 63 6.52 -1.80 1.00
CA ARG A 63 7.47 -2.91 1.03
C ARG A 63 7.52 -3.57 2.41
N GLU A 64 7.69 -2.79 3.48
CA GLU A 64 7.75 -3.31 4.85
C GLU A 64 6.51 -4.14 5.22
N VAL A 65 5.33 -3.63 4.89
CA VAL A 65 4.06 -4.32 5.15
C VAL A 65 3.96 -5.60 4.33
N THR A 66 4.40 -5.57 3.07
CA THR A 66 4.40 -6.73 2.16
C THR A 66 5.37 -7.81 2.63
N GLU A 67 6.61 -7.45 2.98
CA GLU A 67 7.60 -8.39 3.51
C GLU A 67 7.15 -9.04 4.82
N ALA A 68 6.60 -8.24 5.75
CA ALA A 68 6.02 -8.76 6.99
C ALA A 68 4.85 -9.74 6.73
N TYR A 69 4.04 -9.46 5.72
CA TYR A 69 2.95 -10.35 5.30
C TYR A 69 3.49 -11.68 4.75
N PHE A 70 4.50 -11.67 3.88
CA PHE A 70 5.13 -12.89 3.37
C PHE A 70 5.71 -13.73 4.50
N LEU A 71 6.49 -13.13 5.40
CA LEU A 71 7.07 -13.80 6.56
C LEU A 71 6.00 -14.44 7.46
N LYS A 72 4.91 -13.72 7.74
CA LYS A 72 3.77 -14.23 8.51
C LYS A 72 3.17 -15.48 7.87
N HIS A 73 3.21 -15.57 6.54
CA HIS A 73 2.70 -16.72 5.78
C HIS A 73 3.77 -17.74 5.40
N LYS A 74 4.93 -17.71 6.09
CA LYS A 74 6.05 -18.65 5.92
C LYS A 74 6.66 -18.64 4.52
N VAL A 75 6.65 -17.49 3.87
CA VAL A 75 7.36 -17.21 2.62
C VAL A 75 8.49 -16.23 2.94
N SER A 76 9.73 -16.61 2.66
CA SER A 76 10.86 -15.68 2.77
C SER A 76 10.79 -14.65 1.65
N PRO A 77 10.94 -13.33 1.92
CA PRO A 77 11.07 -12.33 0.86
C PRO A 77 12.21 -12.65 -0.13
N ASP A 78 13.28 -13.27 0.34
CA ASP A 78 14.42 -13.70 -0.51
C ASP A 78 14.08 -14.82 -1.49
N SER A 79 12.95 -15.52 -1.27
CA SER A 79 12.48 -16.57 -2.20
C SER A 79 11.70 -16.00 -3.39
N LEU A 80 11.36 -14.72 -3.35
CA LEU A 80 10.69 -14.06 -4.47
C LEU A 80 11.70 -13.79 -5.60
N LYS A 81 11.28 -14.00 -6.83
CA LYS A 81 12.09 -13.71 -8.02
C LYS A 81 12.11 -12.20 -8.29
N MET A 82 12.87 -11.47 -7.48
CA MET A 82 12.94 -10.02 -7.59
C MET A 82 13.68 -9.60 -8.86
N GLN A 83 12.98 -8.96 -9.81
CA GLN A 83 13.52 -8.47 -11.06
C GLN A 83 14.01 -7.03 -10.95
N MET A 84 13.29 -6.20 -10.20
CA MET A 84 13.55 -4.76 -10.15
C MET A 84 13.06 -4.16 -8.85
N GLU A 85 13.75 -3.10 -8.39
CA GLU A 85 13.31 -2.23 -7.29
C GLU A 85 13.10 -0.81 -7.81
N LEU A 86 11.96 -0.21 -7.50
CA LEU A 86 11.57 1.12 -7.99
C LEU A 86 11.09 2.03 -6.86
N GLY A 87 11.64 3.25 -6.81
CA GLY A 87 11.29 4.28 -5.81
C GLY A 87 10.04 5.08 -6.15
N SER A 88 9.52 4.98 -7.36
CA SER A 88 8.32 5.69 -7.79
C SER A 88 7.15 4.73 -8.00
N PRO A 89 6.00 4.93 -7.33
CA PRO A 89 4.77 4.18 -7.58
C PRO A 89 4.34 4.24 -9.07
N GLU A 90 4.48 5.39 -9.70
CA GLU A 90 4.11 5.56 -11.11
C GLU A 90 5.02 4.77 -12.05
N ALA A 91 6.35 4.80 -11.79
CA ALA A 91 7.30 3.99 -12.56
C ALA A 91 7.00 2.49 -12.38
N LEU A 92 6.67 2.07 -11.16
CA LEU A 92 6.32 0.68 -10.86
C LEU A 92 5.09 0.24 -11.62
N LYS A 93 4.00 1.04 -11.65
CA LYS A 93 2.80 0.76 -12.45
C LYS A 93 3.13 0.63 -13.94
N GLY A 94 3.94 1.56 -14.46
CA GLY A 94 4.38 1.54 -15.85
C GLY A 94 5.14 0.27 -16.22
N VAL A 95 6.09 -0.17 -15.37
CA VAL A 95 6.85 -1.40 -15.61
C VAL A 95 5.96 -2.64 -15.51
N VAL A 96 5.07 -2.72 -14.51
CA VAL A 96 4.13 -3.84 -14.37
C VAL A 96 3.21 -3.95 -15.59
N ALA A 97 2.75 -2.83 -16.13
CA ALA A 97 1.88 -2.81 -17.33
C ALA A 97 2.57 -3.37 -18.59
N THR A 98 3.91 -3.45 -18.62
CA THR A 98 4.65 -4.09 -19.73
C THR A 98 4.69 -5.62 -19.66
N GLY A 99 4.15 -6.24 -18.62
CA GLY A 99 4.14 -7.70 -18.43
C GLY A 99 5.45 -8.28 -17.87
N LEU A 100 6.39 -7.46 -17.39
CA LEU A 100 7.67 -7.93 -16.82
C LEU A 100 7.53 -8.64 -15.48
N GLY A 101 6.38 -8.51 -14.82
CA GLY A 101 6.16 -9.14 -13.52
C GLY A 101 4.93 -8.60 -12.82
N PHE A 102 4.75 -9.01 -11.58
CA PHE A 102 3.72 -8.48 -10.69
C PHE A 102 4.32 -7.54 -9.64
N ALA A 103 3.49 -6.68 -9.07
CA ALA A 103 3.82 -5.91 -7.86
C ALA A 103 2.68 -5.98 -6.84
N ILE A 104 2.92 -5.45 -5.63
CA ILE A 104 1.89 -5.31 -4.61
C ILE A 104 1.73 -3.82 -4.29
N MET A 105 0.51 -3.31 -4.49
CA MET A 105 0.18 -1.89 -4.32
C MET A 105 -1.17 -1.71 -3.63
N ALA A 106 -1.37 -0.50 -3.10
CA ALA A 106 -2.64 -0.07 -2.54
C ALA A 106 -3.74 -0.03 -3.62
N SER A 107 -4.93 -0.53 -3.30
CA SER A 107 -6.07 -0.54 -4.23
C SER A 107 -6.35 0.83 -4.82
N VAL A 108 -6.32 1.86 -4.00
CA VAL A 108 -6.56 3.26 -4.41
C VAL A 108 -5.50 3.83 -5.35
N ALA A 109 -4.26 3.32 -5.27
CA ALA A 109 -3.18 3.82 -6.10
C ALA A 109 -3.22 3.28 -7.53
N VAL A 110 -4.04 2.26 -7.80
CA VAL A 110 -4.12 1.56 -9.08
C VAL A 110 -5.52 1.58 -9.69
N GLU A 111 -6.47 2.24 -9.03
CA GLU A 111 -7.87 2.26 -9.44
C GLU A 111 -8.05 2.75 -10.88
N SER A 112 -7.35 3.82 -11.26
CA SER A 112 -7.42 4.40 -12.60
C SER A 112 -6.93 3.43 -13.68
N GLU A 113 -5.77 2.79 -13.47
CA GLU A 113 -5.18 1.84 -14.42
C GLU A 113 -6.03 0.57 -14.57
N VAL A 114 -6.66 0.13 -13.47
CA VAL A 114 -7.58 -1.00 -13.50
C VAL A 114 -8.87 -0.66 -14.26
N GLN A 115 -9.45 0.52 -14.01
CA GLN A 115 -10.63 0.99 -14.74
C GLN A 115 -10.37 1.15 -16.25
N GLN A 116 -9.16 1.54 -16.63
CA GLN A 116 -8.71 1.68 -18.01
C GLN A 116 -8.28 0.35 -18.65
N GLY A 117 -8.27 -0.74 -17.90
CA GLY A 117 -7.84 -2.05 -18.38
C GLY A 117 -6.33 -2.18 -18.65
N GLN A 118 -5.53 -1.25 -18.12
CA GLN A 118 -4.07 -1.27 -18.25
C GLN A 118 -3.42 -2.24 -17.25
N LEU A 119 -4.06 -2.43 -16.10
CA LEU A 119 -3.64 -3.36 -15.06
C LEU A 119 -4.82 -4.22 -14.60
N VAL A 120 -4.50 -5.40 -14.09
CA VAL A 120 -5.43 -6.26 -13.35
C VAL A 120 -5.00 -6.25 -11.89
N ALA A 121 -5.97 -6.09 -10.99
CA ALA A 121 -5.76 -6.15 -9.54
C ALA A 121 -6.36 -7.42 -8.96
N ILE A 122 -5.55 -8.21 -8.27
CA ILE A 122 -5.88 -9.53 -7.74
C ILE A 122 -5.72 -9.53 -6.23
N PRO A 123 -6.77 -9.89 -5.49
CA PRO A 123 -6.71 -9.98 -4.04
C PRO A 123 -5.74 -11.06 -3.55
N LEU A 124 -5.00 -10.74 -2.49
CA LEU A 124 -4.22 -11.73 -1.74
C LEU A 124 -5.12 -12.62 -0.86
N LYS A 125 -4.75 -13.86 -0.70
CA LYS A 125 -5.40 -14.80 0.24
C LYS A 125 -4.37 -15.32 1.27
N PRO A 126 -4.54 -14.98 2.57
CA PRO A 126 -5.52 -14.06 3.17
C PRO A 126 -5.35 -12.61 2.70
N ARG A 127 -6.39 -11.80 2.82
CA ARG A 127 -6.35 -10.38 2.43
C ARG A 127 -5.27 -9.63 3.18
N LEU A 128 -4.52 -8.78 2.47
CA LEU A 128 -3.51 -7.90 3.06
C LEU A 128 -4.12 -6.51 3.24
N LYS A 129 -4.51 -6.21 4.48
CA LYS A 129 -5.08 -4.92 4.86
C LYS A 129 -4.09 -4.13 5.69
N ARG A 130 -4.08 -2.81 5.49
CA ARG A 130 -3.36 -1.84 6.30
C ARG A 130 -4.27 -0.70 6.72
N SER A 131 -3.83 0.10 7.68
CA SER A 131 -4.57 1.27 8.13
C SER A 131 -3.78 2.54 7.84
N VAL A 132 -4.45 3.56 7.34
CA VAL A 132 -3.92 4.92 7.22
C VAL A 132 -4.24 5.65 8.52
N HIS A 133 -3.22 6.27 9.10
CA HIS A 133 -3.30 6.99 10.36
C HIS A 133 -3.08 8.48 10.14
N LEU A 134 -3.91 9.29 10.76
CA LEU A 134 -3.68 10.71 10.95
C LEU A 134 -2.85 10.89 12.22
N ILE A 135 -1.70 11.55 12.10
CA ILE A 135 -0.82 11.83 13.23
C ILE A 135 -0.66 13.33 13.45
N TYR A 136 -0.60 13.74 14.71
CA TYR A 136 -0.34 15.12 15.13
C TYR A 136 0.19 15.15 16.56
N GLN A 137 0.79 16.27 16.99
CA GLN A 137 1.32 16.41 18.34
C GLN A 137 0.19 16.48 19.38
N GLN A 138 0.37 15.72 20.47
CA GLN A 138 -0.64 15.56 21.52
C GLN A 138 -0.84 16.84 22.34
N ASP A 139 0.24 17.47 22.78
CA ASP A 139 0.21 18.53 23.78
C ASP A 139 0.53 19.92 23.22
N ARG A 140 0.48 20.09 21.90
CA ARG A 140 0.77 21.37 21.28
C ARG A 140 -0.49 22.20 21.08
N PHE A 141 -0.39 23.51 21.38
CA PHE A 141 -1.41 24.48 20.94
C PHE A 141 -1.57 24.37 19.42
N ARG A 142 -2.71 23.97 18.97
CA ARG A 142 -3.06 23.86 17.54
C ARG A 142 -3.77 25.11 17.08
N SER A 143 -3.44 25.55 15.87
CA SER A 143 -4.18 26.62 15.23
C SER A 143 -5.62 26.16 14.91
N ARG A 144 -6.56 27.11 14.82
CA ARG A 144 -7.94 26.81 14.38
C ARG A 144 -7.97 26.14 13.02
N LEU A 145 -7.03 26.48 12.13
CA LEU A 145 -6.90 25.87 10.81
C LEU A 145 -6.53 24.39 10.91
N ALA A 146 -5.54 24.04 11.75
CA ALA A 146 -5.14 22.65 11.97
C ALA A 146 -6.28 21.81 12.55
N ASP A 147 -7.00 22.32 13.54
CA ASP A 147 -8.16 21.62 14.11
C ASP A 147 -9.29 21.41 13.10
N THR A 148 -9.56 22.43 12.27
CA THR A 148 -10.56 22.35 11.21
C THR A 148 -10.15 21.30 10.15
N PHE A 149 -8.87 21.30 9.76
CA PHE A 149 -8.36 20.32 8.80
C PHE A 149 -8.44 18.90 9.36
N ILE A 150 -8.07 18.68 10.63
CA ILE A 150 -8.16 17.36 11.27
C ILE A 150 -9.60 16.84 11.23
N LYS A 151 -10.58 17.68 11.60
CA LYS A 151 -12.01 17.32 11.56
C LYS A 151 -12.46 16.97 10.14
N PHE A 152 -12.11 17.80 9.17
CA PHE A 152 -12.43 17.59 7.76
C PHE A 152 -11.80 16.29 7.23
N ALA A 153 -10.49 16.08 7.49
CA ALA A 153 -9.78 14.90 7.05
C ALA A 153 -10.36 13.60 7.62
N LYS A 154 -10.74 13.59 8.92
CA LYS A 154 -11.38 12.43 9.56
C LYS A 154 -12.72 12.06 8.90
N ILE A 155 -13.52 13.05 8.49
CA ILE A 155 -14.79 12.81 7.80
C ILE A 155 -14.51 12.30 6.39
N LYS A 156 -13.74 13.04 5.62
CA LYS A 156 -13.50 12.75 4.20
C LYS A 156 -12.77 11.43 3.97
N LEU A 157 -11.75 11.10 4.77
CA LEU A 157 -11.03 9.85 4.65
C LEU A 157 -11.89 8.62 4.99
N ARG A 158 -12.93 8.77 5.83
CA ARG A 158 -13.89 7.70 6.10
C ARG A 158 -14.92 7.53 4.98
N GLU A 159 -15.29 8.62 4.31
CA GLU A 159 -16.23 8.58 3.18
C GLU A 159 -15.64 7.91 1.92
N ILE A 160 -14.30 7.99 1.75
CA ILE A 160 -13.55 7.30 0.68
C ILE A 160 -13.32 5.82 1.11
N ALA A 161 -14.34 5.16 1.64
CA ALA A 161 -14.24 3.74 1.97
C ALA A 161 -14.23 2.89 0.69
N VAL A 162 -13.34 1.90 0.65
CA VAL A 162 -13.27 0.84 -0.37
C VAL A 162 -14.31 -0.23 -0.06
#